data_802c7f5001f209048d3ed16645276ccb
#
_entry.id   802c7f5001f209048d3ed16645276ccb
#
_cell.length_a   1.000
_cell.length_b   1.000
_cell.length_c   1.000
_cell.angle_alpha   90.00
_cell.angle_beta   90.00
_cell.angle_gamma   90.00
#
_symmetry.space_group_name_H-M   'P 1'
#
loop_
_entity.id
_entity.type
_entity.pdbx_description
1 polymer ?
#
loop_
_entity_poly.entity_id
_entity_poly.type
_entity_poly.pdbx_seq_one_letter_code
_entity_poly.pdbx_strand_id
1 'polypeptide(L)'
;LMGALDWVYQGSLNVIHPAATVLVLLAIALALLLRKSFCSWVCPVGFLSELLARLGRSAFGRNFRPWKWLDVPLRAVKWLLMIFFVGSGLVMGRAELSAFLASPYNRIADVKMGLFFTDIGTVGLGVIGVVVVGSVFIQGLWCRYLCPYGALLGAFSWASPTRIRRNPEACISCGLCDKVCMARLPVASKETIRSAECTSCMDCVAVCPKSDALGLHIGSRRIAPLVYGAAVVG
;
A
#
# COMPACT_ATOMS: atom_id res chain seq x y z
N LEU A 1 -5.18 -10.84 -8.67
CA LEU A 1 -5.81 -11.47 -7.51
C LEU A 1 -6.50 -12.78 -7.90
N MET A 2 -7.38 -12.79 -8.91
CA MET A 2 -8.06 -14.00 -9.41
C MET A 2 -7.06 -15.11 -9.79
N GLY A 3 -5.98 -14.79 -10.52
CA GLY A 3 -4.93 -15.77 -10.84
C GLY A 3 -4.18 -16.32 -9.61
N ALA A 4 -4.04 -15.51 -8.54
CA ALA A 4 -3.44 -15.99 -7.29
C ALA A 4 -4.38 -16.95 -6.54
N LEU A 5 -5.69 -16.72 -6.58
CA LEU A 5 -6.69 -17.64 -6.05
C LEU A 5 -6.73 -18.95 -6.85
N ASP A 6 -6.66 -18.88 -8.17
CA ASP A 6 -6.58 -20.04 -9.04
C ASP A 6 -5.34 -20.88 -8.75
N TRP A 7 -4.19 -20.22 -8.54
CA TRP A 7 -2.97 -20.91 -8.13
C TRP A 7 -3.12 -21.64 -6.79
N VAL A 8 -3.79 -21.04 -5.82
CA VAL A 8 -4.08 -21.69 -4.52
C VAL A 8 -4.98 -22.92 -4.71
N TYR A 9 -5.93 -22.87 -5.65
CA TYR A 9 -6.87 -23.97 -5.90
C TYR A 9 -6.29 -25.09 -6.75
N GLN A 10 -5.45 -24.78 -7.74
CA GLN A 10 -4.97 -25.74 -8.73
C GLN A 10 -3.49 -26.10 -8.54
N GLY A 11 -2.72 -25.31 -7.79
CA GLY A 11 -1.27 -25.50 -7.61
C GLY A 11 -0.43 -25.16 -8.85
N SER A 12 -1.06 -24.74 -9.96
CA SER A 12 -0.40 -24.40 -11.23
C SER A 12 -0.61 -22.93 -11.58
N LEU A 13 0.41 -22.30 -12.18
CA LEU A 13 0.30 -20.93 -12.68
C LEU A 13 -0.61 -20.87 -13.89
N ASN A 14 -1.51 -19.91 -13.93
CA ASN A 14 -2.36 -19.65 -15.08
C ASN A 14 -1.51 -19.27 -16.29
N VAL A 15 -1.74 -19.95 -17.43
CA VAL A 15 -0.95 -19.79 -18.67
C VAL A 15 -1.21 -18.43 -19.33
N ILE A 16 -2.40 -17.83 -19.12
CA ILE A 16 -2.81 -16.60 -19.81
C ILE A 16 -2.10 -15.37 -19.24
N HIS A 17 -2.07 -15.25 -17.90
CA HIS A 17 -1.45 -14.10 -17.22
C HIS A 17 -0.50 -14.54 -16.09
N PRO A 18 0.60 -15.27 -16.37
CA PRO A 18 1.48 -15.78 -15.31
C PRO A 18 2.19 -14.66 -14.57
N ALA A 19 2.60 -13.59 -15.25
CA ALA A 19 3.29 -12.45 -14.68
C ALA A 19 2.45 -11.74 -13.60
N ALA A 20 1.16 -11.55 -13.86
CA ALA A 20 0.26 -10.91 -12.89
C ALA A 20 0.14 -11.73 -11.59
N THR A 21 0.10 -13.06 -11.69
CA THR A 21 0.05 -13.96 -10.54
C THR A 21 1.35 -13.90 -9.74
N VAL A 22 2.49 -13.98 -10.41
CA VAL A 22 3.83 -13.90 -9.79
C VAL A 22 4.01 -12.57 -9.07
N LEU A 23 3.63 -11.46 -9.69
CA LEU A 23 3.73 -10.12 -9.08
C LEU A 23 2.87 -10.00 -7.82
N VAL A 24 1.65 -10.55 -7.82
CA VAL A 24 0.78 -10.54 -6.63
C VAL A 24 1.40 -11.38 -5.50
N LEU A 25 1.89 -12.58 -5.83
CA LEU A 25 2.53 -13.47 -4.84
C LEU A 25 3.80 -12.84 -4.28
N LEU A 26 4.63 -12.23 -5.13
CA LEU A 26 5.83 -11.52 -4.71
C LEU A 26 5.48 -10.34 -3.78
N ALA A 27 4.46 -9.55 -4.11
CA ALA A 27 4.01 -8.45 -3.27
C ALA A 27 3.47 -8.93 -1.92
N ILE A 28 2.78 -10.07 -1.87
CA ILE A 28 2.34 -10.69 -0.61
C ILE A 28 3.54 -11.20 0.19
N ALA A 29 4.51 -11.85 -0.43
CA ALA A 29 5.74 -12.30 0.22
C ALA A 29 6.54 -11.12 0.80
N LEU A 30 6.70 -10.03 0.03
CA LEU A 30 7.29 -8.80 0.52
C LEU A 30 6.50 -8.21 1.69
N ALA A 31 5.16 -8.23 1.63
CA ALA A 31 4.33 -7.74 2.72
C ALA A 31 4.47 -8.57 4.01
N LEU A 32 4.63 -9.88 3.89
CA LEU A 32 4.87 -10.79 5.01
C LEU A 32 6.25 -10.59 5.64
N LEU A 33 7.29 -10.36 4.83
CA LEU A 33 8.67 -10.23 5.31
C LEU A 33 9.00 -8.78 5.69
N LEU A 34 8.74 -7.84 4.79
CA LEU A 34 9.19 -6.44 4.85
C LEU A 34 8.03 -5.45 5.02
N ARG A 35 6.87 -5.90 5.51
CA ARG A 35 5.64 -5.11 5.61
C ARG A 35 5.15 -4.62 4.23
N LYS A 36 4.39 -3.54 4.21
CA LYS A 36 3.86 -2.93 2.98
C LYS A 36 4.95 -2.16 2.19
N SER A 37 6.20 -2.63 2.18
CA SER A 37 7.30 -1.98 1.46
C SER A 37 7.00 -1.80 -0.03
N PHE A 38 6.35 -2.78 -0.65
CA PHE A 38 5.90 -2.68 -2.04
C PHE A 38 5.15 -1.36 -2.32
N CYS A 39 4.27 -0.93 -1.42
CA CYS A 39 3.45 0.27 -1.63
C CYS A 39 4.24 1.58 -1.61
N SER A 40 5.37 1.65 -0.89
CA SER A 40 6.17 2.86 -0.77
C SER A 40 7.43 2.87 -1.64
N TRP A 41 7.92 1.71 -2.08
CA TRP A 41 9.19 1.61 -2.78
C TRP A 41 9.06 1.17 -4.24
N VAL A 42 8.07 0.34 -4.56
CA VAL A 42 7.93 -0.29 -5.89
C VAL A 42 6.68 0.21 -6.62
N CYS A 43 5.58 0.47 -5.91
CA CYS A 43 4.31 0.83 -6.53
C CYS A 43 4.33 2.23 -7.16
N PRO A 44 4.12 2.37 -8.48
CA PRO A 44 4.13 3.67 -9.15
C PRO A 44 3.00 4.58 -8.67
N VAL A 45 1.83 4.02 -8.31
CA VAL A 45 0.71 4.77 -7.76
C VAL A 45 1.04 5.32 -6.37
N GLY A 46 1.77 4.54 -5.55
CA GLY A 46 2.28 4.98 -4.26
C GLY A 46 3.24 6.16 -4.42
N PHE A 47 4.19 6.05 -5.34
CA PHE A 47 5.14 7.12 -5.67
C PHE A 47 4.43 8.40 -6.14
N LEU A 48 3.49 8.28 -7.08
CA LEU A 48 2.72 9.42 -7.60
C LEU A 48 1.91 10.09 -6.48
N SER A 49 1.27 9.30 -5.63
CA SER A 49 0.51 9.81 -4.48
C SER A 49 1.38 10.59 -3.48
N GLU A 50 2.62 10.13 -3.25
CA GLU A 50 3.59 10.85 -2.43
C GLU A 50 4.04 12.16 -3.10
N LEU A 51 4.33 12.13 -4.40
CA LEU A 51 4.73 13.30 -5.17
C LEU A 51 3.63 14.38 -5.11
N LEU A 52 2.37 14.01 -5.36
CA LEU A 52 1.23 14.92 -5.27
C LEU A 52 1.07 15.49 -3.84
N ALA A 53 1.27 14.67 -2.82
CA ALA A 53 1.21 15.13 -1.44
C ALA A 53 2.36 16.10 -1.09
N ARG A 54 3.56 15.89 -1.65
CA ARG A 54 4.69 16.82 -1.50
C ARG A 54 4.41 18.15 -2.19
N LEU A 55 3.86 18.13 -3.41
CA LEU A 55 3.41 19.31 -4.13
C LEU A 55 2.36 20.09 -3.31
N GLY A 56 1.37 19.40 -2.74
CA GLY A 56 0.37 20.02 -1.87
C GLY A 56 0.99 20.69 -0.64
N ARG A 57 1.98 20.05 0.00
CA ARG A 57 2.71 20.67 1.12
C ARG A 57 3.53 21.89 0.71
N SER A 58 4.16 21.85 -0.45
CA SER A 58 4.94 22.97 -0.96
C SER A 58 4.05 24.17 -1.32
N ALA A 59 2.88 23.91 -1.92
CA ALA A 59 1.96 24.97 -2.36
C ALA A 59 1.14 25.58 -1.21
N PHE A 60 0.67 24.75 -0.27
CA PHE A 60 -0.26 25.16 0.79
C PHE A 60 0.34 25.17 2.20
N GLY A 61 1.63 24.85 2.33
CA GLY A 61 2.35 24.77 3.60
C GLY A 61 1.97 23.55 4.46
N ARG A 62 0.83 22.91 4.18
CA ARG A 62 0.35 21.73 4.91
C ARG A 62 -0.64 20.91 4.07
N ASN A 63 -0.69 19.60 4.31
CA ASN A 63 -1.78 18.77 3.77
C ASN A 63 -2.98 18.83 4.72
N PHE A 64 -4.16 18.83 4.12
CA PHE A 64 -5.42 18.78 4.86
C PHE A 64 -5.54 17.43 5.60
N ARG A 65 -5.95 17.49 6.86
CA ARG A 65 -6.18 16.31 7.68
C ARG A 65 -7.68 16.18 7.94
N PRO A 66 -8.38 15.20 7.34
CA PRO A 66 -9.77 14.93 7.66
C PRO A 66 -9.94 14.69 9.16
N TRP A 67 -11.08 15.10 9.69
CA TRP A 67 -11.42 14.87 11.09
C TRP A 67 -11.45 13.36 11.38
N LYS A 68 -11.13 12.96 12.62
CA LYS A 68 -11.05 11.55 13.00
C LYS A 68 -12.33 10.78 12.74
N TRP A 69 -13.49 11.39 12.93
CA TRP A 69 -14.79 10.77 12.69
C TRP A 69 -15.04 10.47 11.20
N LEU A 70 -14.43 11.20 10.29
CA LEU A 70 -14.50 10.96 8.83
C LEU A 70 -13.38 10.03 8.36
N ASP A 71 -12.19 10.12 8.96
CA ASP A 71 -11.02 9.31 8.58
C ASP A 71 -11.24 7.80 8.85
N VAL A 72 -11.95 7.46 9.93
CA VAL A 72 -12.22 6.06 10.30
C VAL A 72 -13.15 5.36 9.28
N PRO A 73 -14.34 5.88 8.98
CA PRO A 73 -15.22 5.24 8.00
C PRO A 73 -14.65 5.25 6.58
N LEU A 74 -13.94 6.31 6.17
CA LEU A 74 -13.28 6.33 4.88
C LEU A 74 -12.22 5.23 4.75
N ARG A 75 -11.48 4.92 5.82
CA ARG A 75 -10.56 3.79 5.82
C ARG A 75 -11.26 2.43 5.74
N ALA A 76 -12.49 2.34 6.25
CA ALA A 76 -13.27 1.11 6.15
C ALA A 76 -13.63 0.79 4.68
N VAL A 77 -13.78 1.80 3.82
CA VAL A 77 -14.12 1.62 2.40
C VAL A 77 -13.13 0.68 1.70
N LYS A 78 -11.82 0.87 1.86
CA LYS A 78 -10.84 -0.01 1.23
C LYS A 78 -10.90 -1.46 1.74
N TRP A 79 -11.25 -1.65 3.03
CA TRP A 79 -11.43 -3.00 3.60
C TRP A 79 -12.69 -3.66 3.05
N LEU A 80 -13.79 -2.91 2.91
CA LEU A 80 -15.00 -3.39 2.26
C LEU A 80 -14.75 -3.76 0.80
N LEU A 81 -14.03 -2.91 0.06
CA LEU A 81 -13.63 -3.21 -1.32
C LEU A 81 -12.75 -4.46 -1.40
N MET A 82 -11.78 -4.61 -0.47
CA MET A 82 -10.95 -5.81 -0.40
C MET A 82 -11.81 -7.05 -0.15
N ILE A 83 -12.69 -7.01 0.85
CA ILE A 83 -13.59 -8.12 1.17
C ILE A 83 -14.49 -8.47 -0.02
N PHE A 84 -15.01 -7.45 -0.71
CA PHE A 84 -15.82 -7.64 -1.91
C PHE A 84 -15.03 -8.35 -3.03
N PHE A 85 -13.83 -7.88 -3.38
CA PHE A 85 -13.02 -8.47 -4.46
C PHE A 85 -12.47 -9.86 -4.09
N VAL A 86 -12.03 -10.06 -2.87
CA VAL A 86 -11.55 -11.37 -2.41
C VAL A 86 -12.73 -12.32 -2.25
N GLY A 87 -13.82 -11.86 -1.65
CA GLY A 87 -15.03 -12.64 -1.43
C GLY A 87 -15.67 -13.09 -2.74
N SER A 88 -15.80 -12.19 -3.73
CA SER A 88 -16.32 -12.57 -5.05
C SER A 88 -15.47 -13.68 -5.70
N GLY A 89 -14.13 -13.62 -5.59
CA GLY A 89 -13.28 -14.68 -6.09
C GLY A 89 -13.37 -15.99 -5.33
N LEU A 90 -13.65 -15.95 -4.02
CA LEU A 90 -13.84 -17.14 -3.18
C LEU A 90 -15.22 -17.79 -3.37
N VAL A 91 -16.25 -16.98 -3.62
CA VAL A 91 -17.62 -17.47 -3.90
C VAL A 91 -17.69 -18.14 -5.27
N MET A 92 -16.90 -17.67 -6.23
CA MET A 92 -16.74 -18.37 -7.51
C MET A 92 -16.10 -19.74 -7.25
N GLY A 93 -16.80 -20.81 -7.62
CA GLY A 93 -16.26 -22.16 -7.56
C GLY A 93 -15.03 -22.33 -8.46
N ARG A 94 -14.24 -23.39 -8.23
CA ARG A 94 -13.02 -23.66 -9.04
C ARG A 94 -13.29 -23.68 -10.53
N ALA A 95 -14.38 -24.34 -10.97
CA ALA A 95 -14.76 -24.44 -12.36
C ALA A 95 -15.13 -23.08 -12.96
N GLU A 96 -15.89 -22.26 -12.24
CA GLU A 96 -16.29 -20.91 -12.67
C GLU A 96 -15.09 -19.97 -12.76
N LEU A 97 -14.18 -20.01 -11.77
CA LEU A 97 -12.97 -19.21 -11.76
C LEU A 97 -12.06 -19.57 -12.94
N SER A 98 -11.84 -20.86 -13.21
CA SER A 98 -11.04 -21.28 -14.35
C SER A 98 -11.69 -20.94 -15.69
N ALA A 99 -13.01 -21.07 -15.81
CA ALA A 99 -13.77 -20.63 -16.99
C ALA A 99 -13.68 -19.12 -17.20
N PHE A 100 -13.79 -18.33 -16.14
CA PHE A 100 -13.60 -16.88 -16.21
C PHE A 100 -12.20 -16.51 -16.67
N LEU A 101 -11.15 -17.11 -16.10
CA LEU A 101 -9.76 -16.87 -16.49
C LEU A 101 -9.48 -17.27 -17.94
N ALA A 102 -10.12 -18.33 -18.44
CA ALA A 102 -10.01 -18.76 -19.84
C ALA A 102 -10.89 -17.95 -20.81
N SER A 103 -11.77 -17.09 -20.29
CA SER A 103 -12.73 -16.33 -21.11
C SER A 103 -12.02 -15.39 -22.11
N PRO A 104 -12.65 -15.13 -23.28
CA PRO A 104 -12.12 -14.16 -24.25
C PRO A 104 -11.95 -12.78 -23.64
N TYR A 105 -12.81 -12.39 -22.70
CA TYR A 105 -12.72 -11.11 -21.99
C TYR A 105 -11.41 -10.99 -21.19
N ASN A 106 -11.06 -12.03 -20.42
CA ASN A 106 -9.83 -12.02 -19.63
C ASN A 106 -8.58 -12.07 -20.49
N ARG A 107 -8.63 -12.77 -21.63
CA ARG A 107 -7.48 -12.85 -22.58
C ARG A 107 -7.07 -11.49 -23.15
N ILE A 108 -8.05 -10.59 -23.36
CA ILE A 108 -7.82 -9.24 -23.89
C ILE A 108 -7.84 -8.17 -22.78
N ALA A 109 -7.83 -8.56 -21.50
CA ALA A 109 -7.91 -7.62 -20.38
C ALA A 109 -6.76 -6.61 -20.38
N ASP A 110 -5.53 -7.05 -20.74
CA ASP A 110 -4.36 -6.18 -20.81
C ASP A 110 -4.52 -5.12 -21.92
N VAL A 111 -5.05 -5.52 -23.08
CA VAL A 111 -5.34 -4.60 -24.20
C VAL A 111 -6.42 -3.59 -23.79
N LYS A 112 -7.49 -4.05 -23.13
CA LYS A 112 -8.55 -3.16 -22.65
C LYS A 112 -8.05 -2.19 -21.56
N MET A 113 -7.14 -2.63 -20.71
CA MET A 113 -6.50 -1.77 -19.73
C MET A 113 -5.62 -0.70 -20.41
N GLY A 114 -4.90 -1.06 -21.48
CA GLY A 114 -4.18 -0.10 -22.31
C GLY A 114 -5.12 0.90 -23.00
N LEU A 115 -6.20 0.42 -23.61
CA LEU A 115 -7.22 1.25 -24.27
C LEU A 115 -7.91 2.21 -23.30
N PHE A 116 -8.07 1.81 -22.03
CA PHE A 116 -8.60 2.73 -21.00
C PHE A 116 -7.75 3.99 -20.86
N PHE A 117 -6.42 3.91 -21.01
CA PHE A 117 -5.53 5.07 -20.93
C PHE A 117 -5.41 5.84 -22.25
N THR A 118 -5.58 5.21 -23.40
CA THR A 118 -5.49 5.86 -24.71
C THR A 118 -6.81 6.48 -25.15
N ASP A 119 -7.94 5.92 -24.73
CA ASP A 119 -9.29 6.36 -25.07
C ASP A 119 -10.14 6.56 -23.81
N ILE A 120 -9.64 7.48 -22.95
CA ILE A 120 -10.29 7.79 -21.67
C ILE A 120 -11.60 8.53 -21.92
N GLY A 121 -12.72 7.91 -21.57
CA GLY A 121 -14.01 8.60 -21.55
C GLY A 121 -14.07 9.73 -20.52
N THR A 122 -14.97 10.71 -20.74
CA THR A 122 -15.15 11.89 -19.89
C THR A 122 -15.35 11.55 -18.41
N VAL A 123 -16.07 10.46 -18.11
CA VAL A 123 -16.29 9.98 -16.74
C VAL A 123 -14.97 9.50 -16.12
N GLY A 124 -14.19 8.70 -16.86
CA GLY A 124 -12.89 8.20 -16.40
C GLY A 124 -11.91 9.35 -16.10
N LEU A 125 -11.84 10.31 -17.00
CA LEU A 125 -11.02 11.51 -16.82
C LEU A 125 -11.48 12.31 -15.59
N GLY A 126 -12.78 12.47 -15.39
CA GLY A 126 -13.34 13.12 -14.22
C GLY A 126 -12.97 12.44 -12.90
N VAL A 127 -13.08 11.12 -12.83
CA VAL A 127 -12.72 10.34 -11.63
C VAL A 127 -11.21 10.46 -11.35
N ILE A 128 -10.36 10.31 -12.36
CA ILE A 128 -8.91 10.47 -12.21
C ILE A 128 -8.59 11.89 -11.75
N GLY A 129 -9.22 12.91 -12.35
CA GLY A 129 -9.05 14.31 -11.96
C GLY A 129 -9.39 14.54 -10.49
N VAL A 130 -10.52 14.03 -10.02
CA VAL A 130 -10.93 14.13 -8.60
C VAL A 130 -9.93 13.44 -7.69
N VAL A 131 -9.42 12.26 -8.05
CA VAL A 131 -8.44 11.53 -7.25
C VAL A 131 -7.09 12.27 -7.22
N VAL A 132 -6.64 12.80 -8.35
CA VAL A 132 -5.38 13.57 -8.45
C VAL A 132 -5.47 14.86 -7.63
N VAL A 133 -6.50 15.65 -7.85
CA VAL A 133 -6.74 16.91 -7.10
C VAL A 133 -6.90 16.60 -5.61
N GLY A 134 -7.71 15.61 -5.26
CA GLY A 134 -7.88 15.19 -3.87
C GLY A 134 -6.57 14.71 -3.21
N SER A 135 -5.65 14.09 -3.98
CA SER A 135 -4.34 13.63 -3.47
C SER A 135 -3.37 14.78 -3.21
N VAL A 136 -3.54 15.92 -3.86
CA VAL A 136 -2.78 17.15 -3.53
C VAL A 136 -3.19 17.68 -2.17
N PHE A 137 -4.49 17.67 -1.86
CA PHE A 137 -5.01 18.16 -0.58
C PHE A 137 -4.86 17.15 0.55
N ILE A 138 -5.19 15.88 0.29
CA ILE A 138 -5.21 14.80 1.28
C ILE A 138 -4.08 13.82 0.98
N GLN A 139 -3.09 13.80 1.84
CA GLN A 139 -1.94 12.90 1.70
C GLN A 139 -2.38 11.43 1.63
N GLY A 140 -2.00 10.77 0.53
CA GLY A 140 -2.25 9.35 0.33
C GLY A 140 -3.73 8.99 0.13
N LEU A 141 -4.56 9.87 -0.44
CA LEU A 141 -6.01 9.69 -0.59
C LEU A 141 -6.35 8.32 -1.21
N TRP A 142 -5.77 8.00 -2.35
CA TRP A 142 -5.99 6.71 -3.01
C TRP A 142 -5.53 5.53 -2.15
N CYS A 143 -4.26 5.54 -1.73
CA CYS A 143 -3.64 4.43 -1.00
C CYS A 143 -4.27 4.22 0.38
N ARG A 144 -4.74 5.30 1.01
CA ARG A 144 -5.28 5.27 2.37
C ARG A 144 -6.74 4.84 2.42
N TYR A 145 -7.57 5.26 1.46
CA TYR A 145 -9.02 5.12 1.54
C TYR A 145 -9.62 4.20 0.47
N LEU A 146 -9.03 4.13 -0.72
CA LEU A 146 -9.65 3.49 -1.86
C LEU A 146 -8.95 2.20 -2.31
N CYS A 147 -7.64 2.06 -2.11
CA CYS A 147 -6.88 0.95 -2.67
C CYS A 147 -7.17 -0.38 -1.94
N PRO A 148 -7.93 -1.33 -2.52
CA PRO A 148 -8.20 -2.63 -1.90
C PRO A 148 -6.95 -3.49 -1.82
N TYR A 149 -6.03 -3.35 -2.79
CA TYR A 149 -4.75 -4.03 -2.79
C TYR A 149 -3.88 -3.60 -1.60
N GLY A 150 -3.90 -2.29 -1.28
CA GLY A 150 -3.25 -1.77 -0.07
C GLY A 150 -3.85 -2.31 1.23
N ALA A 151 -5.14 -2.64 1.27
CA ALA A 151 -5.76 -3.30 2.41
C ALA A 151 -5.30 -4.77 2.51
N LEU A 152 -5.27 -5.50 1.39
CA LEU A 152 -4.80 -6.87 1.31
C LEU A 152 -3.36 -7.01 1.83
N LEU A 153 -2.43 -6.23 1.27
CA LEU A 153 -1.04 -6.22 1.73
C LEU A 153 -0.91 -5.78 3.19
N GLY A 154 -1.82 -4.89 3.65
CA GLY A 154 -1.93 -4.48 5.05
C GLY A 154 -2.27 -5.63 5.98
N ALA A 155 -3.21 -6.48 5.60
CA ALA A 155 -3.58 -7.68 6.36
C ALA A 155 -2.39 -8.63 6.53
N PHE A 156 -1.68 -8.94 5.45
CA PHE A 156 -0.49 -9.78 5.51
C PHE A 156 0.67 -9.13 6.27
N SER A 157 0.84 -7.81 6.15
CA SER A 157 1.90 -7.07 6.83
C SER A 157 1.78 -7.08 8.36
N TRP A 158 0.62 -7.41 8.90
CA TRP A 158 0.43 -7.52 10.33
C TRP A 158 1.25 -8.66 10.95
N ALA A 159 1.44 -9.75 10.19
CA ALA A 159 2.28 -10.90 10.58
C ALA A 159 3.79 -10.63 10.38
N SER A 160 4.18 -9.56 9.70
CA SER A 160 5.58 -9.25 9.38
C SER A 160 6.45 -9.10 10.64
N PRO A 161 7.68 -9.67 10.65
CA PRO A 161 8.66 -9.45 11.70
C PRO A 161 9.28 -8.05 11.66
N THR A 162 9.16 -7.35 10.53
CA THR A 162 9.73 -6.01 10.32
C THR A 162 8.89 -4.94 10.99
N ARG A 163 9.48 -4.10 11.83
CA ARG A 163 8.76 -3.06 12.58
C ARG A 163 9.61 -1.83 12.83
N ILE A 164 8.99 -0.67 12.83
CA ILE A 164 9.59 0.56 13.35
C ILE A 164 9.49 0.51 14.87
N ARG A 165 10.64 0.66 15.54
CA ARG A 165 10.72 0.74 17.01
C ARG A 165 11.30 2.07 17.42
N ARG A 166 10.74 2.61 18.53
CA ARG A 166 11.20 3.82 19.18
C ARG A 166 11.87 3.45 20.51
N ASN A 167 13.05 4.03 20.74
CA ASN A 167 13.69 4.00 22.04
C ASN A 167 13.18 5.21 22.86
N PRO A 168 12.44 5.00 23.95
CA PRO A 168 11.91 6.09 24.78
C PRO A 168 13.01 6.95 25.39
N GLU A 169 14.12 6.36 25.81
CA GLU A 169 15.21 7.03 26.50
C GLU A 169 15.99 8.00 25.59
N ALA A 170 16.16 7.64 24.32
CA ALA A 170 16.82 8.48 23.32
C ALA A 170 15.87 9.52 22.69
N CYS A 171 14.55 9.39 22.88
CA CYS A 171 13.53 10.19 22.22
C CYS A 171 13.30 11.53 22.93
N ILE A 172 13.48 12.64 22.18
CA ILE A 172 13.26 14.01 22.68
C ILE A 172 11.79 14.47 22.54
N SER A 173 10.87 13.61 22.14
CA SER A 173 9.43 13.87 21.99
C SER A 173 9.06 15.07 21.10
N CYS A 174 9.87 15.37 20.08
CA CYS A 174 9.67 16.51 19.18
C CYS A 174 8.48 16.37 18.21
N GLY A 175 7.91 15.16 18.05
CA GLY A 175 6.73 14.87 17.22
C GLY A 175 6.95 14.99 15.69
N LEU A 176 8.17 15.16 15.20
CA LEU A 176 8.46 15.26 13.76
C LEU A 176 8.07 13.98 13.00
N CYS A 177 8.29 12.82 13.62
CA CYS A 177 7.93 11.53 13.06
C CYS A 177 6.42 11.36 12.79
N ASP A 178 5.56 11.95 13.65
CA ASP A 178 4.10 11.95 13.45
C ASP A 178 3.68 12.88 12.31
N LYS A 179 4.39 14.01 12.15
CA LYS A 179 4.10 15.02 11.12
C LYS A 179 4.40 14.50 9.71
N VAL A 180 5.50 13.75 9.56
CA VAL A 180 5.95 13.23 8.25
C VAL A 180 5.25 11.94 7.86
N CYS A 181 4.65 11.21 8.81
CA CYS A 181 4.06 9.90 8.57
C CYS A 181 2.90 9.96 7.56
N MET A 182 3.08 9.36 6.37
CA MET A 182 2.04 9.26 5.35
C MET A 182 0.77 8.56 5.86
N ALA A 183 0.96 7.49 6.65
CA ALA A 183 -0.13 6.73 7.24
C ALA A 183 -0.72 7.40 8.50
N ARG A 184 -0.22 8.56 8.91
CA ARG A 184 -0.66 9.34 10.09
C ARG A 184 -0.73 8.48 11.36
N LEU A 185 0.30 7.68 11.57
CA LEU A 185 0.41 6.84 12.75
C LEU A 185 1.03 7.65 13.90
N PRO A 186 0.60 7.40 15.13
CA PRO A 186 1.16 8.04 16.31
C PRO A 186 2.51 7.38 16.68
N VAL A 187 3.55 7.70 15.92
CA VAL A 187 4.90 7.11 16.05
C VAL A 187 5.57 7.59 17.34
N ALA A 188 5.39 8.87 17.68
CA ALA A 188 5.99 9.46 18.86
C ALA A 188 5.46 8.91 20.19
N SER A 189 4.24 8.34 20.20
CA SER A 189 3.60 7.83 21.43
C SER A 189 3.73 6.31 21.59
N LYS A 190 4.20 5.58 20.58
CA LYS A 190 4.30 4.12 20.62
C LYS A 190 5.74 3.66 20.54
N GLU A 191 6.12 2.68 21.34
CA GLU A 191 7.44 2.05 21.28
C GLU A 191 7.60 1.17 20.04
N THR A 192 6.55 0.51 19.61
CA THR A 192 6.56 -0.35 18.42
C THR A 192 5.33 -0.10 17.56
N ILE A 193 5.56 0.17 16.28
CA ILE A 193 4.47 0.39 15.31
C ILE A 193 4.03 -0.94 14.72
N ARG A 194 2.81 -1.37 15.12
CA ARG A 194 2.17 -2.63 14.67
C ARG A 194 0.98 -2.43 13.73
N SER A 195 0.82 -1.23 13.18
CA SER A 195 -0.33 -0.92 12.34
C SER A 195 -0.21 -1.54 10.94
N ALA A 196 -1.29 -2.12 10.41
CA ALA A 196 -1.41 -2.57 9.02
C ALA A 196 -1.24 -1.43 8.00
N GLU A 197 -1.35 -0.17 8.44
CA GLU A 197 -1.18 1.00 7.59
C GLU A 197 0.29 1.41 7.40
N CYS A 198 1.22 0.91 8.22
CA CYS A 198 2.62 1.26 8.11
C CYS A 198 3.23 0.65 6.85
N THR A 199 3.71 1.50 5.94
CA THR A 199 4.33 1.11 4.66
C THR A 199 5.84 0.91 4.76
N SER A 200 6.44 1.12 5.92
CA SER A 200 7.90 1.08 6.11
C SER A 200 8.66 2.00 5.14
N CYS A 201 8.10 3.18 4.84
CA CYS A 201 8.73 4.20 3.98
C CYS A 201 10.00 4.80 4.58
N MET A 202 10.21 4.66 5.88
CA MET A 202 11.37 5.16 6.63
C MET A 202 11.43 6.68 6.83
N ASP A 203 10.46 7.46 6.36
CA ASP A 203 10.46 8.93 6.52
C ASP A 203 10.54 9.37 7.99
N CYS A 204 9.87 8.63 8.89
CA CYS A 204 9.93 8.91 10.33
C CYS A 204 11.33 8.66 10.91
N VAL A 205 12.09 7.73 10.35
CA VAL A 205 13.48 7.47 10.76
C VAL A 205 14.40 8.52 10.17
N ALA A 206 14.20 8.89 8.91
CA ALA A 206 15.03 9.89 8.21
C ALA A 206 14.91 11.30 8.81
N VAL A 207 13.71 11.70 9.27
CA VAL A 207 13.47 13.03 9.85
C VAL A 207 13.90 13.11 11.32
N CYS A 208 14.20 11.99 11.97
CA CYS A 208 14.52 11.95 13.39
C CYS A 208 15.90 12.55 13.66
N PRO A 209 16.03 13.63 14.48
CA PRO A 209 17.31 14.26 14.77
C PRO A 209 18.22 13.40 15.66
N LYS A 210 17.65 12.37 16.30
CA LYS A 210 18.39 11.41 17.14
C LYS A 210 18.46 10.06 16.44
N SER A 211 19.61 9.66 15.97
CA SER A 211 19.85 8.42 15.22
C SER A 211 19.39 7.16 15.97
N ASP A 212 19.48 7.17 17.30
CA ASP A 212 19.17 6.01 18.14
C ASP A 212 17.74 5.98 18.66
N ALA A 213 16.96 7.07 18.43
CA ALA A 213 15.60 7.18 18.93
C ALA A 213 14.59 6.39 18.09
N LEU A 214 14.81 6.26 16.78
CA LEU A 214 13.96 5.51 15.85
C LEU A 214 14.79 4.59 14.96
N GLY A 215 14.31 3.38 14.72
CA GLY A 215 14.95 2.44 13.83
C GLY A 215 13.99 1.39 13.27
N LEU A 216 14.35 0.86 12.10
CA LEU A 216 13.71 -0.33 11.55
C LEU A 216 14.37 -1.56 12.16
N HIS A 217 13.54 -2.50 12.60
CA HIS A 217 13.99 -3.76 13.17
C HIS A 217 13.33 -4.93 12.46
N ILE A 218 14.10 -5.98 12.20
CA ILE A 218 13.62 -7.29 11.80
C ILE A 218 13.85 -8.22 12.99
N GLY A 219 12.76 -8.60 13.65
CA GLY A 219 12.87 -9.28 14.95
C GLY A 219 13.54 -8.38 16.00
N SER A 220 14.71 -8.79 16.50
CA SER A 220 15.54 -8.04 17.46
C SER A 220 16.63 -7.17 16.80
N ARG A 221 16.96 -7.42 15.53
CA ARG A 221 18.08 -6.76 14.84
C ARG A 221 17.63 -5.44 14.21
N ARG A 222 18.41 -4.38 14.43
CA ARG A 222 18.25 -3.10 13.75
C ARG A 222 18.84 -3.18 12.34
N ILE A 223 18.13 -2.69 11.35
CA ILE A 223 18.55 -2.67 9.94
C ILE A 223 18.77 -1.22 9.50
N ALA A 224 19.89 -1.00 8.82
CA ALA A 224 20.17 0.31 8.24
C ALA A 224 19.19 0.60 7.08
N PRO A 225 18.72 1.86 6.93
CA PRO A 225 17.78 2.24 5.87
C PRO A 225 18.25 1.88 4.46
N LEU A 226 19.55 2.04 4.18
CA LEU A 226 20.15 1.69 2.89
C LEU A 226 20.06 0.19 2.58
N VAL A 227 20.36 -0.66 3.57
CA VAL A 227 20.28 -2.12 3.41
C VAL A 227 18.83 -2.55 3.17
N TYR A 228 17.87 -1.92 3.86
CA TYR A 228 16.46 -2.20 3.65
C TYR A 228 16.00 -1.78 2.26
N GLY A 229 16.37 -0.58 1.81
CA GLY A 229 16.06 -0.08 0.47
C GLY A 229 16.62 -1.00 -0.61
N ALA A 230 17.89 -1.41 -0.50
CA ALA A 230 18.50 -2.37 -1.41
C ALA A 230 17.77 -3.73 -1.42
N ALA A 231 17.33 -4.23 -0.27
CA ALA A 231 16.59 -5.49 -0.18
C ALA A 231 15.17 -5.45 -0.78
N VAL A 232 14.59 -4.25 -0.95
CA VAL A 232 13.24 -4.08 -1.54
C VAL A 232 13.28 -3.82 -3.04
N VAL A 233 14.30 -3.11 -3.52
CA VAL A 233 14.38 -2.60 -4.91
C VAL A 233 15.39 -3.39 -5.73
N GLY A 234 16.44 -3.96 -5.12
CA GLY A 234 17.47 -4.75 -5.78
C GLY A 234 17.12 -6.19 -5.87
#